data_cef489827637ad3be8b5081a2ee8cbf3
#
_entry.id   cef489827637ad3be8b5081a2ee8cbf3
#
_cell.length_a   1.000
_cell.length_b   1.000
_cell.length_c   1.000
_cell.angle_alpha   90.00
_cell.angle_beta   90.00
_cell.angle_gamma   90.00
#
_symmetry.space_group_name_H-M   'P 1'
#
loop_
_entity.id
_entity.type
_entity.pdbx_description
1 polymer ?
#
loop_
_entity_poly.entity_id
_entity_poly.type
_entity_poly.pdbx_seq_one_letter_code
_entity_poly.pdbx_strand_id
1 'polypeptide(L)'
;MKGREVAMQEKIASKMANLGMDMGVFVAHTIHWNDPDLTSGDSEKLDSFLKEIKESVEVAKRVNATWMTVVPGHVDLRVDLNYQTRNVIEALKQACEILEPQGLIMVLEPLNFYNHPGLFLTEVPQAYQVCQSVGSASCKILDDLYHQQIQEGNLIPNMDRAWEEIGYFQVGDNPGRKEPTTGEINYLNVFKHIHEKGFTGIVGMEHGNSMNGKEGELAVIEAYARVDNF
;
A
#
# COMPACT_ATOMS: atom_id res chain seq x y z
N MET A 1 -5.40 -0.79 12.02
CA MET A 1 -5.16 0.06 13.21
C MET A 1 -6.27 1.06 13.43
N LYS A 2 -6.54 1.93 12.48
CA LYS A 2 -7.74 2.79 12.48
C LYS A 2 -9.00 1.93 12.68
N GLY A 3 -9.95 2.38 13.48
CA GLY A 3 -11.14 1.59 13.86
C GLY A 3 -10.98 0.65 15.07
N ARG A 4 -9.76 0.44 15.58
CA ARG A 4 -9.57 -0.23 16.89
C ARG A 4 -9.67 0.76 18.03
N GLU A 5 -10.13 0.28 19.18
CA GLU A 5 -10.10 1.05 20.43
C GLU A 5 -8.70 1.57 20.75
N VAL A 6 -8.61 2.80 21.27
CA VAL A 6 -7.33 3.46 21.62
C VAL A 6 -6.46 2.57 22.51
N ALA A 7 -7.05 2.00 23.56
CA ALA A 7 -6.34 1.11 24.49
C ALA A 7 -5.74 -0.13 23.79
N MET A 8 -6.40 -0.64 22.72
CA MET A 8 -5.86 -1.74 21.95
C MET A 8 -4.69 -1.28 21.06
N GLN A 9 -4.76 -0.09 20.46
CA GLN A 9 -3.67 0.49 19.68
C GLN A 9 -2.42 0.68 20.56
N GLU A 10 -2.58 1.23 21.76
CA GLU A 10 -1.50 1.42 22.74
C GLU A 10 -0.88 0.10 23.20
N LYS A 11 -1.72 -0.91 23.43
CA LYS A 11 -1.25 -2.27 23.79
C LYS A 11 -0.42 -2.89 22.66
N ILE A 12 -0.84 -2.73 21.40
CA ILE A 12 -0.10 -3.22 20.24
C ILE A 12 1.22 -2.46 20.13
N ALA A 13 1.22 -1.12 20.19
CA ALA A 13 2.41 -0.29 20.13
C ALA A 13 3.44 -0.67 21.21
N SER A 14 2.99 -0.83 22.45
CA SER A 14 3.83 -1.26 23.57
C SER A 14 4.43 -2.67 23.32
N LYS A 15 3.63 -3.61 22.80
CA LYS A 15 4.11 -4.96 22.50
C LYS A 15 5.16 -4.95 21.40
N MET A 16 4.96 -4.17 20.34
CA MET A 16 5.92 -4.03 19.24
C MET A 16 7.23 -3.41 19.70
N ALA A 17 7.14 -2.30 20.47
CA ALA A 17 8.33 -1.67 21.05
C ALA A 17 9.15 -2.62 21.93
N ASN A 18 8.48 -3.43 22.77
CA ASN A 18 9.14 -4.43 23.61
C ASN A 18 9.83 -5.55 22.80
N LEU A 19 9.38 -5.79 21.56
CA LEU A 19 9.94 -6.80 20.66
C LEU A 19 10.95 -6.21 19.64
N GLY A 20 11.19 -4.89 19.68
CA GLY A 20 12.02 -4.20 18.70
C GLY A 20 11.44 -4.23 17.28
N MET A 21 10.11 -4.24 17.15
CA MET A 21 9.40 -4.29 15.86
C MET A 21 8.88 -2.91 15.48
N ASP A 22 9.03 -2.56 14.21
CA ASP A 22 8.42 -1.36 13.63
C ASP A 22 7.00 -1.63 13.14
N MET A 23 6.15 -0.59 13.16
CA MET A 23 4.82 -0.68 12.58
C MET A 23 4.91 -0.61 11.06
N GLY A 24 4.34 -1.61 10.39
CA GLY A 24 4.11 -1.57 8.95
C GLY A 24 2.97 -0.62 8.56
N VAL A 25 2.51 -0.73 7.32
CA VAL A 25 1.42 0.07 6.79
C VAL A 25 0.08 -0.24 7.47
N PHE A 26 -0.78 0.76 7.60
CA PHE A 26 -2.18 0.59 7.99
C PHE A 26 -3.11 1.41 7.08
N VAL A 27 -4.36 1.00 6.98
CA VAL A 27 -5.34 1.70 6.13
C VAL A 27 -5.74 3.03 6.76
N ALA A 28 -5.48 4.14 6.05
CA ALA A 28 -5.86 5.49 6.46
C ALA A 28 -7.26 5.86 5.96
N HIS A 29 -7.55 5.57 4.70
CA HIS A 29 -8.79 5.91 4.04
C HIS A 29 -9.62 4.64 3.79
N THR A 30 -10.86 4.66 4.29
CA THR A 30 -11.82 3.57 4.06
C THR A 30 -12.58 3.87 2.78
N ILE A 31 -12.36 3.05 1.76
CA ILE A 31 -13.08 3.20 0.49
C ILE A 31 -14.47 2.59 0.53
N HIS A 32 -15.39 3.25 -0.15
CA HIS A 32 -16.69 2.68 -0.48
C HIS A 32 -16.56 1.94 -1.80
N TRP A 33 -16.40 0.61 -1.77
CA TRP A 33 -16.09 -0.23 -2.92
C TRP A 33 -17.05 -0.11 -4.12
N ASN A 34 -18.23 0.43 -3.91
CA ASN A 34 -19.25 0.57 -4.95
C ASN A 34 -19.42 2.00 -5.49
N ASP A 35 -18.72 2.97 -4.91
CA ASP A 35 -18.90 4.37 -5.25
C ASP A 35 -17.57 5.04 -5.67
N PRO A 36 -17.60 5.93 -6.67
CA PRO A 36 -16.51 6.87 -6.92
C PRO A 36 -16.26 7.73 -5.67
N ASP A 37 -15.00 7.89 -5.29
CA ASP A 37 -14.62 8.65 -4.12
C ASP A 37 -13.78 9.87 -4.51
N LEU A 38 -12.46 9.85 -4.39
CA LEU A 38 -11.61 10.98 -4.79
C LEU A 38 -11.70 11.28 -6.29
N THR A 39 -12.12 10.31 -7.09
CA THR A 39 -12.34 10.44 -8.54
C THR A 39 -13.51 11.38 -8.89
N SER A 40 -14.50 11.48 -8.01
CA SER A 40 -15.75 12.24 -8.28
C SER A 40 -15.55 13.75 -8.33
N GLY A 41 -14.57 14.29 -7.61
CA GLY A 41 -14.41 15.73 -7.40
C GLY A 41 -15.46 16.36 -6.49
N ASP A 42 -16.20 15.54 -5.75
CA ASP A 42 -17.19 15.97 -4.78
C ASP A 42 -16.52 16.54 -3.53
N SER A 43 -16.90 17.77 -3.15
CA SER A 43 -16.30 18.47 -2.02
C SER A 43 -16.59 17.81 -0.67
N GLU A 44 -17.77 17.21 -0.48
CA GLU A 44 -18.11 16.51 0.78
C GLU A 44 -17.27 15.25 0.95
N LYS A 45 -16.99 14.53 -0.15
CA LYS A 45 -16.10 13.36 -0.16
C LYS A 45 -14.65 13.78 0.11
N LEU A 46 -14.19 14.87 -0.48
CA LEU A 46 -12.89 15.44 -0.20
C LEU A 46 -12.73 15.82 1.28
N ASP A 47 -13.72 16.52 1.85
CA ASP A 47 -13.71 16.90 3.27
C ASP A 47 -13.69 15.67 4.19
N SER A 48 -14.46 14.63 3.84
CA SER A 48 -14.46 13.36 4.56
C SER A 48 -13.09 12.67 4.50
N PHE A 49 -12.49 12.61 3.33
CA PHE A 49 -11.14 12.08 3.13
C PHE A 49 -10.09 12.81 3.98
N LEU A 50 -10.06 14.14 3.92
CA LEU A 50 -9.12 14.95 4.69
C LEU A 50 -9.32 14.81 6.21
N LYS A 51 -10.56 14.62 6.65
CA LYS A 51 -10.86 14.28 8.04
C LYS A 51 -10.27 12.91 8.42
N GLU A 52 -10.45 11.90 7.57
CA GLU A 52 -9.89 10.57 7.80
C GLU A 52 -8.35 10.57 7.84
N ILE A 53 -7.70 11.40 7.01
CA ILE A 53 -6.24 11.59 7.04
C ILE A 53 -5.81 12.21 8.39
N LYS A 54 -6.49 13.25 8.87
CA LYS A 54 -6.21 13.86 10.19
C LYS A 54 -6.36 12.86 11.34
N GLU A 55 -7.42 12.06 11.32
CA GLU A 55 -7.62 10.97 12.29
C GLU A 55 -6.50 9.93 12.22
N SER A 56 -6.02 9.63 11.02
CA SER A 56 -4.94 8.67 10.79
C SER A 56 -3.59 9.16 11.29
N VAL A 57 -3.33 10.47 11.27
CA VAL A 57 -2.15 11.09 11.92
C VAL A 57 -2.11 10.74 13.41
N GLU A 58 -3.24 10.84 14.11
CA GLU A 58 -3.29 10.52 15.53
C GLU A 58 -3.10 9.03 15.81
N VAL A 59 -3.56 8.16 14.90
CA VAL A 59 -3.28 6.72 14.97
C VAL A 59 -1.80 6.45 14.74
N ALA A 60 -1.20 7.05 13.69
CA ALA A 60 0.21 6.88 13.35
C ALA A 60 1.13 7.27 14.52
N LYS A 61 0.89 8.42 15.16
CA LYS A 61 1.62 8.86 16.35
C LYS A 61 1.54 7.84 17.48
N ARG A 62 0.35 7.29 17.72
CA ARG A 62 0.10 6.35 18.83
C ARG A 62 0.79 5.01 18.64
N VAL A 63 0.89 4.55 17.39
CA VAL A 63 1.47 3.24 17.07
C VAL A 63 2.87 3.34 16.45
N ASN A 64 3.46 4.52 16.39
CA ASN A 64 4.75 4.80 15.78
C ASN A 64 4.85 4.30 14.35
N ALA A 65 3.80 4.58 13.54
CA ALA A 65 3.78 4.23 12.12
C ALA A 65 4.31 5.37 11.26
N THR A 66 4.96 5.03 10.16
CA THR A 66 5.39 5.97 9.12
C THR A 66 4.47 5.93 7.91
N TRP A 67 3.94 4.76 7.57
CA TRP A 67 3.19 4.52 6.33
C TRP A 67 1.71 4.26 6.57
N MET A 68 0.89 4.76 5.66
CA MET A 68 -0.54 4.49 5.62
C MET A 68 -1.04 4.33 4.19
N THR A 69 -1.94 3.37 3.91
CA THR A 69 -2.50 3.18 2.57
C THR A 69 -3.66 4.11 2.28
N VAL A 70 -3.70 4.56 1.03
CA VAL A 70 -4.83 5.29 0.44
C VAL A 70 -5.14 4.68 -0.91
N VAL A 71 -6.43 4.34 -1.14
CA VAL A 71 -6.94 3.90 -2.44
C VAL A 71 -7.93 4.95 -2.93
N PRO A 72 -7.76 5.52 -4.13
CA PRO A 72 -8.59 6.65 -4.61
C PRO A 72 -10.08 6.36 -4.83
N GLY A 73 -10.48 5.09 -4.84
CA GLY A 73 -11.85 4.65 -5.07
C GLY A 73 -12.13 4.20 -6.51
N HIS A 74 -13.41 4.11 -6.85
CA HIS A 74 -13.85 3.62 -8.16
C HIS A 74 -13.82 4.70 -9.25
N VAL A 75 -13.81 4.25 -10.50
CA VAL A 75 -14.04 5.10 -11.67
C VAL A 75 -15.49 5.63 -11.64
N ASP A 76 -15.67 6.92 -11.83
CA ASP A 76 -16.98 7.51 -12.11
C ASP A 76 -17.23 7.52 -13.61
N LEU A 77 -18.13 6.63 -14.08
CA LEU A 77 -18.46 6.51 -15.51
C LEU A 77 -19.12 7.76 -16.12
N ARG A 78 -19.50 8.73 -15.29
CA ARG A 78 -20.08 10.01 -15.73
C ARG A 78 -19.06 11.11 -15.94
N VAL A 79 -17.81 10.88 -15.52
CA VAL A 79 -16.71 11.85 -15.54
C VAL A 79 -15.57 11.31 -16.41
N ASP A 80 -15.02 12.14 -17.28
CA ASP A 80 -13.84 11.77 -18.08
C ASP A 80 -12.63 11.42 -17.19
N LEU A 81 -11.85 10.42 -17.58
CA LEU A 81 -10.72 9.91 -16.81
C LEU A 81 -9.65 10.98 -16.50
N ASN A 82 -9.47 11.96 -17.39
CA ASN A 82 -8.51 13.03 -17.16
C ASN A 82 -8.98 13.97 -16.01
N TYR A 83 -10.28 14.23 -15.92
CA TYR A 83 -10.83 14.98 -14.80
C TYR A 83 -10.75 14.18 -13.51
N GLN A 84 -10.99 12.87 -13.53
CA GLN A 84 -10.83 11.99 -12.38
C GLN A 84 -9.39 11.99 -11.88
N THR A 85 -8.42 11.87 -12.79
CA THR A 85 -6.99 11.93 -12.47
C THR A 85 -6.64 13.26 -11.80
N ARG A 86 -7.12 14.38 -12.34
CA ARG A 86 -6.94 15.69 -11.72
C ARG A 86 -7.54 15.76 -10.32
N ASN A 87 -8.78 15.28 -10.15
CA ASN A 87 -9.46 15.30 -8.86
C ASN A 87 -8.67 14.51 -7.79
N VAL A 88 -8.19 13.31 -8.15
CA VAL A 88 -7.34 12.49 -7.28
C VAL A 88 -6.05 13.24 -6.91
N ILE A 89 -5.33 13.81 -7.88
CA ILE A 89 -4.09 14.55 -7.62
C ILE A 89 -4.33 15.72 -6.66
N GLU A 90 -5.38 16.52 -6.87
CA GLU A 90 -5.69 17.66 -6.02
C GLU A 90 -6.09 17.24 -4.58
N ALA A 91 -6.80 16.14 -4.44
CA ALA A 91 -7.14 15.58 -3.13
C ALA A 91 -5.87 15.10 -2.39
N LEU A 92 -4.97 14.40 -3.08
CA LEU A 92 -3.73 13.90 -2.49
C LEU A 92 -2.76 15.02 -2.13
N LYS A 93 -2.69 16.12 -2.90
CA LYS A 93 -1.91 17.30 -2.54
C LYS A 93 -2.37 17.90 -1.20
N GLN A 94 -3.67 18.04 -1.00
CA GLN A 94 -4.22 18.55 0.26
C GLN A 94 -3.94 17.60 1.42
N ALA A 95 -3.95 16.28 1.18
CA ALA A 95 -3.55 15.30 2.19
C ALA A 95 -2.06 15.42 2.54
N CYS A 96 -1.19 15.67 1.56
CA CYS A 96 0.24 15.90 1.79
C CYS A 96 0.51 17.10 2.69
N GLU A 97 -0.24 18.20 2.55
CA GLU A 97 -0.12 19.37 3.44
C GLU A 97 -0.35 19.00 4.92
N ILE A 98 -1.14 17.95 5.18
CA ILE A 98 -1.39 17.44 6.54
C ILE A 98 -0.26 16.50 6.99
N LEU A 99 0.25 15.65 6.07
CA LEU A 99 1.18 14.57 6.40
C LEU A 99 2.64 15.03 6.46
N GLU A 100 3.08 15.92 5.58
CA GLU A 100 4.47 16.42 5.50
C GLU A 100 4.99 16.96 6.84
N PRO A 101 4.26 17.83 7.57
CA PRO A 101 4.73 18.34 8.86
C PRO A 101 4.88 17.26 9.93
N GLN A 102 4.31 16.09 9.70
CA GLN A 102 4.35 14.94 10.62
C GLN A 102 5.40 13.88 10.22
N GLY A 103 6.04 14.05 9.06
CA GLY A 103 6.95 13.03 8.50
C GLY A 103 6.25 11.73 8.11
N LEU A 104 4.95 11.76 7.83
CA LEU A 104 4.14 10.61 7.48
C LEU A 104 4.03 10.47 5.96
N ILE A 105 3.91 9.23 5.48
CA ILE A 105 3.84 8.89 4.07
C ILE A 105 2.55 8.13 3.79
N MET A 106 1.69 8.69 2.95
CA MET A 106 0.64 7.89 2.34
C MET A 106 1.21 7.13 1.15
N VAL A 107 0.83 5.87 1.04
CA VAL A 107 1.23 5.00 -0.06
C VAL A 107 -0.01 4.57 -0.84
N LEU A 108 0.01 4.82 -2.15
CA LEU A 108 -1.06 4.50 -3.08
C LEU A 108 -0.89 3.07 -3.55
N GLU A 109 -1.91 2.25 -3.43
CA GLU A 109 -1.89 0.84 -3.82
C GLU A 109 -2.65 0.63 -5.13
N PRO A 110 -1.98 0.32 -6.25
CA PRO A 110 -2.62 -0.19 -7.45
C PRO A 110 -3.16 -1.60 -7.22
N LEU A 111 -4.45 -1.80 -7.46
CA LEU A 111 -5.14 -3.07 -7.20
C LEU A 111 -5.60 -3.70 -8.50
N ASN A 112 -5.29 -4.98 -8.73
CA ASN A 112 -5.60 -5.66 -9.96
C ASN A 112 -7.11 -5.74 -10.24
N PHE A 113 -7.47 -5.62 -11.51
CA PHE A 113 -8.86 -5.59 -11.99
C PHE A 113 -9.66 -6.86 -11.64
N TYR A 114 -9.02 -8.02 -11.61
CA TYR A 114 -9.73 -9.29 -11.38
C TYR A 114 -10.26 -9.42 -9.96
N ASN A 115 -9.48 -8.98 -8.98
CA ASN A 115 -9.91 -9.00 -7.58
C ASN A 115 -10.72 -7.76 -7.19
N HIS A 116 -10.48 -6.63 -7.86
CA HIS A 116 -11.05 -5.33 -7.54
C HIS A 116 -11.58 -4.60 -8.79
N PRO A 117 -12.62 -5.13 -9.47
CA PRO A 117 -13.14 -4.53 -10.68
C PRO A 117 -13.74 -3.14 -10.42
N GLY A 118 -13.48 -2.21 -11.33
CA GLY A 118 -14.02 -0.86 -11.28
C GLY A 118 -13.20 0.16 -10.50
N LEU A 119 -12.07 -0.22 -9.89
CA LEU A 119 -11.19 0.72 -9.25
C LEU A 119 -10.48 1.63 -10.26
N PHE A 120 -10.21 2.86 -9.84
CA PHE A 120 -9.52 3.86 -10.64
C PHE A 120 -8.03 3.55 -10.79
N LEU A 121 -7.35 3.19 -9.69
CA LEU A 121 -5.91 2.97 -9.66
C LEU A 121 -5.62 1.46 -9.75
N THR A 122 -5.10 1.02 -10.91
CA THR A 122 -4.89 -0.41 -11.17
C THR A 122 -3.48 -0.77 -11.62
N GLU A 123 -2.66 0.21 -12.00
CA GLU A 123 -1.33 -0.03 -12.58
C GLU A 123 -0.25 0.82 -11.91
N VAL A 124 0.95 0.27 -11.77
CA VAL A 124 2.11 0.99 -11.21
C VAL A 124 2.49 2.21 -12.05
N PRO A 125 2.51 2.18 -13.40
CA PRO A 125 2.75 3.38 -14.20
C PRO A 125 1.74 4.51 -13.97
N GLN A 126 0.47 4.18 -13.73
CA GLN A 126 -0.56 5.16 -13.39
C GLN A 126 -0.29 5.78 -12.01
N ALA A 127 0.05 4.96 -11.00
CA ALA A 127 0.43 5.44 -9.68
C ALA A 127 1.67 6.34 -9.73
N TYR A 128 2.68 5.96 -10.53
CA TYR A 128 3.87 6.77 -10.75
C TYR A 128 3.52 8.17 -11.29
N GLN A 129 2.68 8.24 -12.33
CA GLN A 129 2.22 9.51 -12.88
C GLN A 129 1.50 10.36 -11.83
N VAL A 130 0.64 9.74 -11.00
CA VAL A 130 -0.06 10.44 -9.91
C VAL A 130 0.92 10.98 -8.88
N CYS A 131 1.84 10.15 -8.35
CA CYS A 131 2.84 10.55 -7.36
C CYS A 131 3.74 11.69 -7.87
N GLN A 132 4.24 11.58 -9.11
CA GLN A 132 5.03 12.64 -9.76
C GLN A 132 4.22 13.94 -9.90
N SER A 133 2.93 13.86 -10.20
CA SER A 133 2.06 15.05 -10.33
C SER A 133 1.70 15.68 -8.98
N VAL A 134 1.62 14.87 -7.92
CA VAL A 134 1.49 15.35 -6.53
C VAL A 134 2.77 16.06 -6.10
N GLY A 135 3.94 15.47 -6.40
CA GLY A 135 5.25 16.07 -6.18
C GLY A 135 5.66 16.17 -4.71
N SER A 136 5.21 15.25 -3.86
CA SER A 136 5.46 15.26 -2.42
C SER A 136 6.15 13.97 -1.97
N ALA A 137 7.11 14.09 -1.04
CA ALA A 137 7.71 12.94 -0.37
C ALA A 137 6.71 12.16 0.52
N SER A 138 5.59 12.79 0.88
CA SER A 138 4.51 12.17 1.66
C SER A 138 3.48 11.43 0.80
N CYS A 139 3.69 11.31 -0.53
CA CYS A 139 2.85 10.54 -1.43
C CYS A 139 3.72 9.61 -2.27
N LYS A 140 3.67 8.32 -2.00
CA LYS A 140 4.48 7.28 -2.64
C LYS A 140 3.61 6.11 -3.11
N ILE A 141 4.22 5.14 -3.77
CA ILE A 141 3.56 3.91 -4.24
C ILE A 141 3.75 2.83 -3.19
N LEU A 142 2.70 2.07 -2.93
CA LEU A 142 2.77 0.74 -2.38
C LEU A 142 2.72 -0.22 -3.56
N ASP A 143 3.84 -0.89 -3.84
CA ASP A 143 3.92 -1.91 -4.89
C ASP A 143 3.61 -3.29 -4.28
N ASP A 144 2.34 -3.72 -4.37
CA ASP A 144 1.95 -5.09 -4.03
C ASP A 144 2.25 -6.00 -5.23
N LEU A 145 3.28 -6.81 -5.06
CA LEU A 145 3.81 -7.70 -6.10
C LEU A 145 2.79 -8.77 -6.56
N TYR A 146 1.84 -9.15 -5.71
CA TYR A 146 0.72 -10.00 -6.10
C TYR A 146 -0.22 -9.29 -7.07
N HIS A 147 -0.60 -8.05 -6.75
CA HIS A 147 -1.47 -7.27 -7.63
C HIS A 147 -0.76 -6.91 -8.94
N GLN A 148 0.50 -6.51 -8.88
CA GLN A 148 1.29 -6.17 -10.04
C GLN A 148 1.49 -7.38 -10.97
N GLN A 149 1.76 -8.58 -10.41
CA GLN A 149 1.91 -9.80 -11.23
C GLN A 149 0.66 -10.10 -12.04
N ILE A 150 -0.51 -9.99 -11.44
CA ILE A 150 -1.80 -10.27 -12.09
C ILE A 150 -2.15 -9.22 -13.14
N GLN A 151 -1.92 -7.96 -12.84
CA GLN A 151 -2.34 -6.83 -13.67
C GLN A 151 -1.39 -6.58 -14.84
N GLU A 152 -0.09 -6.59 -14.59
CA GLU A 152 0.92 -6.11 -15.52
C GLU A 152 1.99 -7.17 -15.84
N GLY A 153 2.35 -8.01 -14.86
CA GLY A 153 3.54 -8.85 -14.94
C GLY A 153 4.82 -8.02 -15.02
N ASN A 154 5.90 -8.60 -15.56
CA ASN A 154 7.16 -7.88 -15.81
C ASN A 154 7.67 -7.07 -14.60
N LEU A 155 7.58 -7.67 -13.39
CA LEU A 155 7.73 -7.01 -12.09
C LEU A 155 8.99 -6.16 -11.97
N ILE A 156 10.18 -6.74 -12.18
CA ILE A 156 11.46 -6.04 -11.98
C ILE A 156 11.60 -4.83 -12.93
N PRO A 157 11.38 -4.94 -14.24
CA PRO A 157 11.45 -3.78 -15.13
C PRO A 157 10.42 -2.69 -14.84
N ASN A 158 9.23 -3.03 -14.37
CA ASN A 158 8.21 -2.04 -13.99
C ASN A 158 8.57 -1.35 -12.67
N MET A 159 9.04 -2.11 -11.68
CA MET A 159 9.61 -1.61 -10.43
C MET A 159 10.76 -0.61 -10.70
N ASP A 160 11.69 -0.94 -11.61
CA ASP A 160 12.80 -0.05 -11.96
C ASP A 160 12.36 1.30 -12.51
N ARG A 161 11.29 1.31 -13.32
CA ARG A 161 10.73 2.56 -13.88
C ARG A 161 10.06 3.44 -12.85
N ALA A 162 9.50 2.84 -11.80
CA ALA A 162 8.79 3.54 -10.75
C ALA A 162 9.61 3.72 -9.46
N TRP A 163 10.87 3.27 -9.44
CA TRP A 163 11.69 3.10 -8.24
C TRP A 163 11.70 4.29 -7.29
N GLU A 164 11.85 5.49 -7.81
CA GLU A 164 11.94 6.72 -7.00
C GLU A 164 10.64 7.05 -6.25
N GLU A 165 9.52 6.50 -6.70
CA GLU A 165 8.21 6.71 -6.10
C GLU A 165 7.72 5.53 -5.25
N ILE A 166 8.45 4.40 -5.20
CA ILE A 166 8.06 3.27 -4.36
C ILE A 166 8.49 3.54 -2.91
N GLY A 167 7.52 3.60 -2.01
CA GLY A 167 7.73 3.81 -0.57
C GLY A 167 7.48 2.57 0.28
N TYR A 168 6.86 1.54 -0.26
CA TYR A 168 6.49 0.31 0.44
C TYR A 168 6.29 -0.84 -0.54
N PHE A 169 6.64 -2.05 -0.15
CA PHE A 169 6.31 -3.27 -0.91
C PHE A 169 5.37 -4.16 -0.12
N GLN A 170 4.48 -4.86 -0.83
CA GLN A 170 3.72 -5.98 -0.28
C GLN A 170 3.97 -7.25 -1.06
N VAL A 171 3.88 -8.38 -0.36
CA VAL A 171 4.26 -9.70 -0.84
C VAL A 171 3.10 -10.68 -0.66
N GLY A 172 2.74 -11.34 -1.74
CA GLY A 172 1.87 -12.49 -1.80
C GLY A 172 2.13 -13.24 -3.10
N ASP A 173 2.22 -14.57 -3.07
CA ASP A 173 2.53 -15.32 -4.28
C ASP A 173 1.29 -15.56 -5.14
N ASN A 174 1.45 -15.53 -6.44
CA ASN A 174 0.40 -15.77 -7.43
C ASN A 174 0.64 -17.13 -8.12
N PRO A 175 -0.41 -17.95 -8.31
CA PRO A 175 -1.78 -17.77 -7.87
C PRO A 175 -1.99 -18.11 -6.38
N GLY A 176 -3.10 -17.61 -5.81
CA GLY A 176 -3.62 -18.04 -4.51
C GLY A 176 -3.31 -17.13 -3.33
N ARG A 177 -2.45 -16.10 -3.52
CA ARG A 177 -2.08 -15.10 -2.50
C ARG A 177 -1.63 -15.76 -1.19
N LYS A 178 -0.59 -16.60 -1.29
CA LYS A 178 0.04 -17.31 -0.18
C LYS A 178 1.50 -16.84 -0.01
N GLU A 179 2.23 -17.45 0.93
CA GLU A 179 3.64 -17.16 1.16
C GLU A 179 4.49 -17.41 -0.09
N PRO A 180 5.67 -16.76 -0.22
CA PRO A 180 6.61 -17.00 -1.32
C PRO A 180 6.92 -18.50 -1.53
N THR A 181 7.22 -18.87 -2.76
CA THR A 181 7.49 -20.24 -3.20
C THR A 181 6.27 -21.17 -3.35
N THR A 182 5.07 -20.65 -3.17
CA THR A 182 3.84 -21.41 -3.39
C THR A 182 3.23 -21.17 -4.78
N GLY A 183 3.69 -20.16 -5.51
CA GLY A 183 3.19 -19.75 -6.80
C GLY A 183 4.29 -19.59 -7.87
N GLU A 184 4.09 -18.64 -8.76
CA GLU A 184 4.91 -18.44 -9.96
C GLU A 184 5.94 -17.31 -9.83
N ILE A 185 5.87 -16.47 -8.78
CA ILE A 185 6.76 -15.33 -8.62
C ILE A 185 8.12 -15.80 -8.07
N ASN A 186 9.20 -15.43 -8.75
CA ASN A 186 10.55 -15.71 -8.27
C ASN A 186 10.98 -14.67 -7.21
N TYR A 187 10.47 -14.81 -6.00
CA TYR A 187 10.75 -13.88 -4.90
C TYR A 187 12.22 -13.81 -4.49
N LEU A 188 13.01 -14.86 -4.68
CA LEU A 188 14.46 -14.80 -4.44
C LEU A 188 15.11 -13.72 -5.33
N ASN A 189 14.80 -13.72 -6.63
CA ASN A 189 15.34 -12.72 -7.54
C ASN A 189 14.76 -11.33 -7.29
N VAL A 190 13.48 -11.25 -6.94
CA VAL A 190 12.82 -9.96 -6.63
C VAL A 190 13.42 -9.34 -5.37
N PHE A 191 13.57 -10.09 -4.29
CA PHE A 191 14.14 -9.58 -3.03
C PHE A 191 15.61 -9.17 -3.22
N LYS A 192 16.40 -10.01 -3.91
CA LYS A 192 17.76 -9.65 -4.27
C LYS A 192 17.82 -8.33 -5.03
N HIS A 193 16.96 -8.12 -6.02
CA HIS A 193 16.89 -6.89 -6.79
C HIS A 193 16.55 -5.67 -5.90
N ILE A 194 15.53 -5.79 -5.06
CA ILE A 194 15.13 -4.74 -4.11
C ILE A 194 16.30 -4.37 -3.17
N HIS A 195 17.01 -5.39 -2.65
CA HIS A 195 18.18 -5.20 -1.80
C HIS A 195 19.34 -4.50 -2.54
N GLU A 196 19.69 -4.99 -3.74
CA GLU A 196 20.77 -4.41 -4.57
C GLU A 196 20.50 -2.95 -4.98
N LYS A 197 19.23 -2.59 -5.10
CA LYS A 197 18.78 -1.20 -5.34
C LYS A 197 18.85 -0.32 -4.08
N GLY A 198 19.16 -0.88 -2.91
CA GLY A 198 19.32 -0.15 -1.66
C GLY A 198 18.01 0.29 -1.01
N PHE A 199 16.90 -0.43 -1.21
CA PHE A 199 15.64 -0.12 -0.52
C PHE A 199 15.79 -0.27 1.00
N THR A 200 15.38 0.75 1.74
CA THR A 200 15.47 0.80 3.21
C THR A 200 14.12 0.83 3.91
N GLY A 201 13.03 0.73 3.13
CA GLY A 201 11.66 0.66 3.66
C GLY A 201 11.26 -0.74 4.10
N ILE A 202 9.96 -0.98 4.20
CA ILE A 202 9.41 -2.27 4.61
C ILE A 202 8.94 -3.06 3.39
N VAL A 203 9.25 -4.36 3.39
CA VAL A 203 8.67 -5.37 2.51
C VAL A 203 7.69 -6.18 3.36
N GLY A 204 6.42 -5.82 3.28
CA GLY A 204 5.36 -6.36 4.15
C GLY A 204 4.72 -7.62 3.59
N MET A 205 4.35 -8.53 4.48
CA MET A 205 3.56 -9.72 4.12
C MET A 205 2.08 -9.36 4.01
N GLU A 206 1.45 -9.63 2.86
CA GLU A 206 0.00 -9.50 2.69
C GLU A 206 -0.59 -10.71 1.97
N HIS A 207 -0.65 -11.81 2.67
CA HIS A 207 -1.14 -13.09 2.16
C HIS A 207 -1.72 -13.99 3.25
N GLY A 208 -2.48 -14.98 2.83
CA GLY A 208 -2.85 -16.08 3.70
C GLY A 208 -1.77 -17.17 3.74
N ASN A 209 -1.83 -18.07 4.70
CA ASN A 209 -0.93 -19.21 4.78
C ASN A 209 -1.41 -20.35 3.86
N SER A 210 -0.49 -21.09 3.24
CA SER A 210 -0.82 -22.29 2.44
C SER A 210 -1.34 -23.44 3.28
N MET A 211 -0.89 -23.52 4.53
CA MET A 211 -1.31 -24.51 5.51
C MET A 211 -1.92 -23.84 6.75
N ASN A 212 -2.73 -24.56 7.49
CA ASN A 212 -3.38 -24.07 8.70
C ASN A 212 -2.51 -24.24 9.95
N GLY A 213 -2.79 -23.44 10.96
CA GLY A 213 -2.20 -23.57 12.30
C GLY A 213 -0.69 -23.39 12.33
N LYS A 214 -0.05 -24.03 13.28
CA LYS A 214 1.39 -23.89 13.53
C LYS A 214 2.27 -24.35 12.37
N GLU A 215 1.84 -25.33 11.61
CA GLU A 215 2.54 -25.80 10.41
C GLU A 215 2.57 -24.70 9.33
N GLY A 216 1.46 -23.99 9.15
CA GLY A 216 1.38 -22.85 8.24
C GLY A 216 2.26 -21.69 8.69
N GLU A 217 2.30 -21.38 9.99
CA GLU A 217 3.19 -20.34 10.53
C GLU A 217 4.67 -20.68 10.28
N LEU A 218 5.07 -21.94 10.47
CA LEU A 218 6.44 -22.39 10.20
C LEU A 218 6.76 -22.34 8.70
N ALA A 219 5.82 -22.78 7.85
CA ALA A 219 6.01 -22.71 6.39
C ALA A 219 6.23 -21.27 5.89
N VAL A 220 5.50 -20.30 6.43
CA VAL A 220 5.71 -18.88 6.14
C VAL A 220 7.14 -18.45 6.52
N ILE A 221 7.59 -18.76 7.73
CA ILE A 221 8.94 -18.41 8.20
C ILE A 221 10.01 -19.03 7.29
N GLU A 222 9.87 -20.31 6.96
CA GLU A 222 10.80 -21.02 6.08
C GLU A 222 10.82 -20.45 4.66
N ALA A 223 9.64 -20.08 4.11
CA ALA A 223 9.52 -19.49 2.79
C ALA A 223 10.26 -18.15 2.70
N TYR A 224 10.06 -17.26 3.67
CA TYR A 224 10.77 -15.98 3.71
C TYR A 224 12.28 -16.17 3.93
N ALA A 225 12.69 -17.02 4.86
CA ALA A 225 14.12 -17.33 5.07
C ALA A 225 14.80 -17.87 3.80
N ARG A 226 14.06 -18.63 2.97
CA ARG A 226 14.57 -19.16 1.71
C ARG A 226 14.74 -18.10 0.63
N VAL A 227 13.81 -17.14 0.53
CA VAL A 227 13.85 -16.11 -0.53
C VAL A 227 14.65 -14.87 -0.14
N ASP A 228 15.05 -14.74 1.12
CA ASP A 228 15.91 -13.68 1.66
C ASP A 228 17.38 -14.16 1.87
N ASN A 229 17.74 -15.26 1.25
CA ASN A 229 19.08 -15.85 1.35
C ASN A 229 19.84 -15.72 0.03
N PHE A 230 20.48 -14.54 -0.20
CA PHE A 230 21.26 -14.20 -1.39
C PHE A 230 22.54 -13.40 -1.05
#